data_a4383cceac53704457822c029cf6c44b
#
_entry.id   a4383cceac53704457822c029cf6c44b
#
_cell.length_a   1.000
_cell.length_b   1.000
_cell.length_c   1.000
_cell.angle_alpha   90.00
_cell.angle_beta   90.00
_cell.angle_gamma   90.00
#
_symmetry.space_group_name_H-M   'P 1'
#
loop_
_entity.id
_entity.type
_entity.pdbx_description
1 polymer ?
#
loop_
_entity_poly.entity_id
_entity_poly.type
_entity_poly.pdbx_seq_one_letter_code
_entity_poly.pdbx_strand_id
1 'polypeptide(L)'
;MENPIHHFEVHTIIPIHIGGLDLSINNAIVAMWVGLAVVSCMFLLSVRRGLSPVPGKLQSVLEIVVEFIQALVYEFIGKEEGRKYVPFIGSLFLFILACNLIGLIPGSYTITSQLVVTGVFAIGIFIMTLVIGFSKHGLHFLGILVPPGIPKILIPLMIPIEIISMVARPISLAVRLFANMTAGHTILYVLFGLAMSAPLMVGWLPFGFTIVINGLEIAIAFIQAYIFTILTCVYIGDAIHLH
;
A
#
# COMPACT_ATOMS: atom_id res chain seq x y z
N MET A 1 -24.43 -21.47 -6.05
CA MET A 1 -23.39 -20.42 -6.17
C MET A 1 -22.90 -20.17 -4.77
N GLU A 2 -21.65 -20.50 -4.48
CA GLU A 2 -21.01 -20.10 -3.22
C GLU A 2 -20.99 -18.58 -3.14
N ASN A 3 -21.24 -18.07 -1.96
CA ASN A 3 -21.35 -16.63 -1.73
C ASN A 3 -19.94 -16.02 -1.99
N PRO A 4 -19.76 -15.10 -2.94
CA PRO A 4 -18.44 -14.56 -3.29
C PRO A 4 -17.74 -13.85 -2.11
N ILE A 5 -18.48 -13.59 -1.02
CA ILE A 5 -17.99 -12.94 0.19
C ILE A 5 -17.17 -13.90 1.08
N HIS A 6 -17.37 -15.22 1.00
CA HIS A 6 -16.65 -16.20 1.83
C HIS A 6 -15.13 -16.20 1.61
N HIS A 7 -14.66 -15.79 0.43
CA HIS A 7 -13.23 -15.66 0.14
C HIS A 7 -12.52 -14.52 0.89
N PHE A 8 -13.29 -13.56 1.45
CA PHE A 8 -12.75 -12.45 2.25
C PHE A 8 -12.81 -12.74 3.77
N GLU A 9 -13.37 -13.87 4.17
CA GLU A 9 -13.44 -14.23 5.59
C GLU A 9 -12.05 -14.60 6.13
N VAL A 10 -11.75 -14.04 7.30
CA VAL A 10 -10.50 -14.33 8.00
C VAL A 10 -10.64 -15.66 8.71
N HIS A 11 -9.94 -16.68 8.21
CA HIS A 11 -9.89 -17.99 8.86
C HIS A 11 -8.67 -18.08 9.78
N THR A 12 -8.89 -18.48 11.04
CA THR A 12 -7.81 -18.78 11.97
C THR A 12 -7.16 -20.11 11.61
N ILE A 13 -5.85 -20.11 11.33
CA ILE A 13 -5.08 -21.31 11.01
C ILE A 13 -4.53 -21.93 12.30
N ILE A 14 -3.97 -21.10 13.17
CA ILE A 14 -3.43 -21.53 14.47
C ILE A 14 -4.00 -20.62 15.55
N PRO A 15 -4.91 -21.13 16.41
CA PRO A 15 -5.43 -20.33 17.52
C PRO A 15 -4.36 -20.19 18.61
N ILE A 16 -4.00 -18.96 18.96
CA ILE A 16 -3.06 -18.62 20.02
C ILE A 16 -3.72 -17.57 20.91
N HIS A 17 -4.13 -17.98 22.13
CA HIS A 17 -4.69 -17.07 23.12
C HIS A 17 -3.71 -16.90 24.27
N ILE A 18 -3.20 -15.68 24.48
CA ILE A 18 -2.27 -15.33 25.56
C ILE A 18 -2.88 -14.22 26.39
N GLY A 19 -3.23 -14.52 27.65
CA GLY A 19 -3.61 -13.51 28.64
C GLY A 19 -4.81 -12.63 28.25
N GLY A 20 -5.79 -13.15 27.49
CA GLY A 20 -6.98 -12.41 27.03
C GLY A 20 -6.80 -11.65 25.72
N LEU A 21 -5.62 -11.69 25.12
CA LEU A 21 -5.35 -11.22 23.75
C LEU A 21 -5.38 -12.37 22.79
N ASP A 22 -6.12 -12.21 21.69
CA ASP A 22 -6.16 -13.17 20.58
C ASP A 22 -5.02 -12.86 19.60
N LEU A 23 -3.97 -13.67 19.65
CA LEU A 23 -2.78 -13.59 18.79
C LEU A 23 -2.81 -14.70 17.72
N SER A 24 -3.98 -15.19 17.38
CA SER A 24 -4.15 -16.29 16.41
C SER A 24 -3.57 -15.95 15.05
N ILE A 25 -2.84 -16.90 14.48
CA ILE A 25 -2.29 -16.77 13.12
C ILE A 25 -3.42 -17.03 12.13
N ASN A 26 -3.76 -15.98 11.39
CA ASN A 26 -4.80 -15.99 10.37
C ASN A 26 -4.19 -16.12 8.97
N ASN A 27 -5.01 -16.49 7.98
CA ASN A 27 -4.62 -16.49 6.57
C ASN A 27 -4.05 -15.14 6.10
N ALA A 28 -4.50 -13.99 6.66
CA ALA A 28 -3.95 -12.67 6.38
C ALA A 28 -2.48 -12.54 6.81
N ILE A 29 -2.14 -13.01 8.02
CA ILE A 29 -0.77 -12.96 8.55
C ILE A 29 0.17 -13.83 7.71
N VAL A 30 -0.28 -15.03 7.33
CA VAL A 30 0.51 -15.93 6.47
C VAL A 30 0.76 -15.29 5.11
N ALA A 31 -0.25 -14.68 4.50
CA ALA A 31 -0.08 -13.99 3.23
C ALA A 31 0.88 -12.77 3.34
N MET A 32 0.84 -12.01 4.47
CA MET A 32 1.83 -10.95 4.75
C MET A 32 3.26 -11.50 4.83
N TRP A 33 3.46 -12.64 5.49
CA TRP A 33 4.77 -13.28 5.55
C TRP A 33 5.24 -13.75 4.18
N VAL A 34 4.33 -14.27 3.35
CA VAL A 34 4.67 -14.64 1.96
C VAL A 34 5.09 -13.39 1.16
N GLY A 35 4.36 -12.28 1.27
CA GLY A 35 4.72 -11.01 0.64
C GLY A 35 6.11 -10.52 1.08
N LEU A 36 6.37 -10.54 2.39
CA LEU A 36 7.68 -10.17 2.95
C LEU A 36 8.79 -11.11 2.46
N ALA A 37 8.52 -12.42 2.43
CA ALA A 37 9.48 -13.42 1.96
C ALA A 37 9.81 -13.24 0.47
N VAL A 38 8.83 -12.92 -0.37
CA VAL A 38 9.05 -12.64 -1.80
C VAL A 38 9.96 -11.43 -1.99
N VAL A 39 9.66 -10.32 -1.32
CA VAL A 39 10.49 -9.11 -1.40
C VAL A 39 11.90 -9.36 -0.86
N SER A 40 12.01 -10.00 0.30
CA SER A 40 13.32 -10.35 0.90
C SER A 40 14.13 -11.29 0.00
N CYS A 41 13.48 -12.28 -0.61
CA CYS A 41 14.11 -13.21 -1.52
C CYS A 41 14.63 -12.51 -2.80
N MET A 42 13.87 -11.57 -3.37
CA MET A 42 14.32 -10.75 -4.51
C MET A 42 15.61 -9.99 -4.17
N PHE A 43 15.65 -9.32 -3.01
CA PHE A 43 16.85 -8.61 -2.57
C PHE A 43 18.03 -9.54 -2.32
N LEU A 44 17.81 -10.63 -1.59
CA LEU A 44 18.86 -11.60 -1.26
C LEU A 44 19.45 -12.27 -2.51
N LEU A 45 18.60 -12.62 -3.47
CA LEU A 45 19.06 -13.22 -4.73
C LEU A 45 19.85 -12.24 -5.59
N SER A 46 19.48 -10.95 -5.56
CA SER A 46 20.23 -9.92 -6.28
C SER A 46 21.63 -9.68 -5.65
N VAL A 47 21.70 -9.62 -4.32
CA VAL A 47 22.95 -9.38 -3.59
C VAL A 47 23.86 -10.61 -3.63
N ARG A 48 23.33 -11.84 -3.50
CA ARG A 48 24.14 -13.08 -3.49
C ARG A 48 24.90 -13.34 -4.79
N ARG A 49 24.40 -12.86 -5.92
CA ARG A 49 25.08 -12.98 -7.23
C ARG A 49 26.22 -11.98 -7.42
N GLY A 50 26.47 -11.13 -6.42
CA GLY A 50 27.40 -10.01 -6.49
C GLY A 50 26.84 -8.86 -7.34
N LEU A 51 27.06 -7.63 -6.90
CA LEU A 51 26.73 -6.44 -7.70
C LEU A 51 27.73 -6.36 -8.86
N SER A 52 27.33 -6.82 -10.04
CA SER A 52 28.16 -6.78 -11.23
C SER A 52 28.00 -5.43 -11.95
N PRO A 53 29.10 -4.86 -12.52
CA PRO A 53 29.01 -3.68 -13.38
C PRO A 53 28.09 -3.86 -14.58
N VAL A 54 27.91 -5.11 -15.03
CA VAL A 54 26.92 -5.49 -16.05
C VAL A 54 25.78 -6.20 -15.34
N PRO A 55 24.65 -5.52 -15.08
CA PRO A 55 23.59 -6.07 -14.27
C PRO A 55 22.87 -7.23 -14.97
N GLY A 56 22.60 -8.30 -14.24
CA GLY A 56 21.69 -9.35 -14.68
C GLY A 56 20.24 -8.87 -14.67
N LYS A 57 19.32 -9.59 -15.34
CA LYS A 57 17.89 -9.19 -15.50
C LYS A 57 17.23 -8.82 -14.18
N LEU A 58 17.46 -9.58 -13.11
CA LEU A 58 16.85 -9.35 -11.80
C LEU A 58 17.44 -8.12 -11.11
N GLN A 59 18.76 -7.93 -11.22
CA GLN A 59 19.46 -6.74 -10.72
C GLN A 59 18.98 -5.49 -11.45
N SER A 60 18.83 -5.53 -12.80
CA SER A 60 18.33 -4.39 -13.59
C SER A 60 16.92 -3.98 -13.17
N VAL A 61 16.02 -4.94 -12.91
CA VAL A 61 14.66 -4.62 -12.44
C VAL A 61 14.70 -3.90 -11.09
N LEU A 62 15.52 -4.40 -10.15
CA LEU A 62 15.65 -3.75 -8.83
C LEU A 62 16.30 -2.37 -8.93
N GLU A 63 17.32 -2.19 -9.77
CA GLU A 63 17.97 -0.91 -10.01
C GLU A 63 16.97 0.12 -10.57
N ILE A 64 16.17 -0.26 -11.58
CA ILE A 64 15.11 0.62 -12.13
C ILE A 64 14.11 1.02 -11.04
N VAL A 65 13.68 0.08 -10.18
CA VAL A 65 12.77 0.39 -9.08
C VAL A 65 13.43 1.32 -8.07
N VAL A 66 14.68 1.08 -7.70
CA VAL A 66 15.42 1.92 -6.74
C VAL A 66 15.62 3.33 -7.31
N GLU A 67 16.01 3.46 -8.57
CA GLU A 67 16.16 4.76 -9.24
C GLU A 67 14.83 5.52 -9.30
N PHE A 68 13.74 4.83 -9.63
CA PHE A 68 12.41 5.40 -9.65
C PHE A 68 12.00 5.92 -8.27
N ILE A 69 12.19 5.12 -7.20
CA ILE A 69 11.90 5.55 -5.83
C ILE A 69 12.81 6.70 -5.39
N GLN A 70 14.09 6.65 -5.76
CA GLN A 70 15.03 7.72 -5.48
C GLN A 70 14.60 9.05 -6.11
N ALA A 71 14.15 9.01 -7.37
CA ALA A 71 13.65 10.19 -8.06
C ALA A 71 12.44 10.80 -7.33
N LEU A 72 11.46 9.97 -6.93
CA LEU A 72 10.30 10.40 -6.16
C LEU A 72 10.69 11.00 -4.80
N VAL A 73 11.55 10.33 -4.06
CA VAL A 73 11.99 10.81 -2.74
C VAL A 73 12.72 12.15 -2.86
N TYR A 74 13.57 12.29 -3.87
CA TYR A 74 14.33 13.53 -4.07
C TYR A 74 13.46 14.69 -4.56
N GLU A 75 12.39 14.40 -5.30
CA GLU A 75 11.42 15.40 -5.75
C GLU A 75 10.61 15.99 -4.58
N PHE A 76 10.10 15.15 -3.67
CA PHE A 76 9.20 15.58 -2.61
C PHE A 76 9.90 15.90 -1.27
N ILE A 77 11.00 15.26 -0.95
CA ILE A 77 11.71 15.42 0.34
C ILE A 77 13.02 16.21 0.17
N GLY A 78 13.60 16.22 -1.05
CA GLY A 78 14.92 16.79 -1.31
C GLY A 78 16.06 15.76 -1.18
N LYS A 79 17.22 16.07 -1.79
CA LYS A 79 18.33 15.11 -1.89
C LYS A 79 19.01 14.79 -0.56
N GLU A 80 19.25 15.80 0.27
CA GLU A 80 20.02 15.61 1.52
C GLU A 80 19.26 14.83 2.57
N GLU A 81 18.03 15.26 2.85
CA GLU A 81 17.18 14.61 3.86
C GLU A 81 16.53 13.35 3.32
N GLY A 82 16.14 13.34 2.05
CA GLY A 82 15.45 12.24 1.40
C GLY A 82 16.26 10.95 1.35
N ARG A 83 17.58 11.03 1.22
CA ARG A 83 18.48 9.85 1.12
C ARG A 83 18.27 8.84 2.27
N LYS A 84 17.91 9.31 3.45
CA LYS A 84 17.66 8.47 4.63
C LYS A 84 16.37 7.65 4.49
N TYR A 85 15.39 8.18 3.75
CA TYR A 85 14.06 7.58 3.61
C TYR A 85 13.93 6.68 2.39
N VAL A 86 14.87 6.73 1.43
CA VAL A 86 14.85 5.88 0.22
C VAL A 86 14.71 4.38 0.55
N PRO A 87 15.46 3.77 1.50
CA PRO A 87 15.31 2.36 1.79
C PRO A 87 13.94 2.01 2.37
N PHE A 88 13.42 2.87 3.25
CA PHE A 88 12.10 2.68 3.86
C PHE A 88 10.99 2.78 2.80
N ILE A 89 10.99 3.85 2.01
CA ILE A 89 9.97 4.10 0.97
C ILE A 89 10.04 3.04 -0.12
N GLY A 90 11.26 2.61 -0.50
CA GLY A 90 11.45 1.53 -1.47
C GLY A 90 10.94 0.18 -0.96
N SER A 91 11.20 -0.16 0.30
CA SER A 91 10.67 -1.39 0.90
C SER A 91 9.15 -1.35 1.02
N LEU A 92 8.57 -0.21 1.36
CA LEU A 92 7.13 0.01 1.43
C LEU A 92 6.47 -0.19 0.06
N PHE A 93 7.02 0.44 -0.98
CA PHE A 93 6.53 0.28 -2.36
C PHE A 93 6.52 -1.17 -2.79
N LEU A 94 7.67 -1.85 -2.66
CA LEU A 94 7.81 -3.24 -3.07
C LEU A 94 6.92 -4.18 -2.25
N PHE A 95 6.76 -3.92 -0.96
CA PHE A 95 5.90 -4.73 -0.11
C PHE A 95 4.42 -4.59 -0.50
N ILE A 96 3.93 -3.36 -0.69
CA ILE A 96 2.53 -3.13 -1.11
C ILE A 96 2.30 -3.72 -2.50
N LEU A 97 3.24 -3.52 -3.43
CA LEU A 97 3.16 -4.08 -4.77
C LEU A 97 3.12 -5.62 -4.74
N ALA A 98 4.00 -6.25 -3.95
CA ALA A 98 4.02 -7.71 -3.80
C ALA A 98 2.71 -8.22 -3.19
N CYS A 99 2.18 -7.58 -2.14
CA CYS A 99 0.90 -7.95 -1.54
C CYS A 99 -0.26 -7.83 -2.52
N ASN A 100 -0.29 -6.77 -3.33
CA ASN A 100 -1.31 -6.57 -4.35
C ASN A 100 -1.21 -7.63 -5.46
N LEU A 101 0.00 -7.90 -5.97
CA LEU A 101 0.22 -8.89 -7.03
C LEU A 101 -0.04 -10.33 -6.56
N ILE A 102 0.34 -10.68 -5.33
CA ILE A 102 0.05 -12.00 -4.74
C ILE A 102 -1.48 -12.16 -4.59
N GLY A 103 -2.16 -11.10 -4.17
CA GLY A 103 -3.61 -11.10 -4.08
C GLY A 103 -4.33 -11.40 -5.40
N LEU A 104 -3.76 -11.05 -6.56
CA LEU A 104 -4.34 -11.31 -7.88
C LEU A 104 -4.28 -12.80 -8.29
N ILE A 105 -3.53 -13.63 -7.58
CA ILE A 105 -3.44 -15.07 -7.88
C ILE A 105 -4.75 -15.73 -7.43
N PRO A 106 -5.50 -16.40 -8.34
CA PRO A 106 -6.74 -17.06 -7.97
C PRO A 106 -6.52 -18.09 -6.85
N GLY A 107 -7.31 -18.01 -5.79
CA GLY A 107 -7.17 -18.89 -4.61
C GLY A 107 -6.21 -18.36 -3.54
N SER A 108 -5.47 -17.28 -3.78
CA SER A 108 -4.70 -16.61 -2.74
C SER A 108 -5.58 -15.67 -1.91
N TYR A 109 -5.21 -15.50 -0.64
CA TYR A 109 -5.89 -14.54 0.23
C TYR A 109 -5.35 -13.13 -0.03
N THR A 110 -6.25 -12.19 -0.34
CA THR A 110 -5.88 -10.81 -0.64
C THR A 110 -5.76 -10.00 0.65
N ILE A 111 -4.55 -9.73 1.08
CA ILE A 111 -4.24 -8.98 2.32
C ILE A 111 -4.83 -7.58 2.27
N THR A 112 -4.65 -6.91 1.15
CA THR A 112 -5.05 -5.51 0.93
C THR A 112 -6.56 -5.31 0.77
N SER A 113 -7.34 -6.40 0.68
CA SER A 113 -8.81 -6.38 0.79
C SER A 113 -9.31 -6.32 2.25
N GLN A 114 -8.40 -6.32 3.24
CA GLN A 114 -8.75 -6.13 4.64
C GLN A 114 -8.54 -4.68 5.06
N LEU A 115 -9.64 -4.00 5.40
CA LEU A 115 -9.60 -2.59 5.83
C LEU A 115 -8.71 -2.39 7.07
N VAL A 116 -8.68 -3.37 7.98
CA VAL A 116 -7.84 -3.33 9.18
C VAL A 116 -6.36 -3.28 8.80
N VAL A 117 -5.92 -4.11 7.88
CA VAL A 117 -4.51 -4.19 7.45
C VAL A 117 -4.10 -2.91 6.74
N THR A 118 -4.90 -2.45 5.77
CA THR A 118 -4.62 -1.20 5.04
C THR A 118 -4.67 0.01 5.96
N GLY A 119 -5.57 -0.01 6.96
CA GLY A 119 -5.66 0.99 8.00
C GLY A 119 -4.43 1.06 8.90
N VAL A 120 -3.89 -0.09 9.33
CA VAL A 120 -2.66 -0.15 10.13
C VAL A 120 -1.47 0.43 9.37
N PHE A 121 -1.32 0.15 8.08
CA PHE A 121 -0.27 0.75 7.26
C PHE A 121 -0.43 2.26 7.13
N ALA A 122 -1.65 2.73 6.84
CA ALA A 122 -1.91 4.16 6.69
C ALA A 122 -1.72 4.93 8.02
N ILE A 123 -2.19 4.38 9.13
CA ILE A 123 -1.99 4.94 10.48
C ILE A 123 -0.50 4.90 10.86
N GLY A 124 0.20 3.82 10.55
CA GLY A 124 1.64 3.69 10.81
C GLY A 124 2.45 4.79 10.12
N ILE A 125 2.16 5.07 8.84
CA ILE A 125 2.79 6.16 8.10
C ILE A 125 2.41 7.53 8.71
N PHE A 126 1.15 7.72 9.07
CA PHE A 126 0.70 8.95 9.71
C PHE A 126 1.42 9.19 11.04
N ILE A 127 1.52 8.18 11.90
CA ILE A 127 2.26 8.29 13.18
C ILE A 127 3.74 8.58 12.89
N MET A 128 4.35 7.89 11.94
CA MET A 128 5.75 8.14 11.56
C MET A 128 5.94 9.59 11.09
N THR A 129 5.04 10.11 10.29
CA THR A 129 5.07 11.51 9.83
C THR A 129 5.00 12.50 11.00
N LEU A 130 4.11 12.25 11.96
CA LEU A 130 4.01 13.06 13.19
C LEU A 130 5.31 12.99 14.01
N VAL A 131 5.87 11.79 14.19
CA VAL A 131 7.14 11.60 14.93
C VAL A 131 8.28 12.35 14.26
N ILE A 132 8.39 12.31 12.92
CA ILE A 132 9.40 13.05 12.16
C ILE A 132 9.21 14.56 12.36
N GLY A 133 7.97 15.05 12.20
CA GLY A 133 7.65 16.46 12.36
C GLY A 133 7.97 17.00 13.76
N PHE A 134 7.52 16.28 14.81
CA PHE A 134 7.83 16.66 16.19
C PHE A 134 9.31 16.52 16.54
N SER A 135 10.00 15.51 16.03
CA SER A 135 11.43 15.31 16.26
C SER A 135 12.28 16.42 15.63
N LYS A 136 11.86 16.96 14.47
CA LYS A 136 12.63 17.97 13.74
C LYS A 136 12.29 19.41 14.20
N HIS A 137 11.05 19.70 14.48
CA HIS A 137 10.55 21.04 14.76
C HIS A 137 10.01 21.22 16.18
N GLY A 138 9.93 20.17 16.99
CA GLY A 138 9.36 20.23 18.32
C GLY A 138 7.92 20.76 18.32
N LEU A 139 7.57 21.61 19.26
CA LEU A 139 6.23 22.24 19.34
C LEU A 139 5.92 23.18 18.16
N HIS A 140 6.94 23.64 17.44
CA HIS A 140 6.74 24.50 16.25
C HIS A 140 6.06 23.74 15.09
N PHE A 141 6.10 22.41 15.12
CA PHE A 141 5.36 21.57 14.17
C PHE A 141 3.84 21.81 14.20
N LEU A 142 3.28 22.26 15.34
CA LEU A 142 1.88 22.67 15.39
C LEU A 142 1.56 23.88 14.50
N GLY A 143 2.58 24.61 14.04
CA GLY A 143 2.43 25.67 13.06
C GLY A 143 1.87 25.21 11.72
N ILE A 144 1.98 23.91 11.39
CA ILE A 144 1.38 23.31 10.17
C ILE A 144 -0.15 23.46 10.18
N LEU A 145 -0.77 23.59 11.36
CA LEU A 145 -2.21 23.82 11.49
C LEU A 145 -2.63 25.26 11.13
N VAL A 146 -1.66 26.17 10.99
CA VAL A 146 -1.91 27.57 10.67
C VAL A 146 -1.03 27.97 9.49
N PRO A 147 -1.48 27.78 8.24
CA PRO A 147 -0.73 28.18 7.07
C PRO A 147 -0.36 29.68 7.11
N PRO A 148 0.83 30.05 6.63
CA PRO A 148 1.28 31.44 6.65
C PRO A 148 0.39 32.33 5.79
N GLY A 149 0.15 33.57 6.24
CA GLY A 149 -0.61 34.57 5.48
C GLY A 149 -2.11 34.62 5.77
N ILE A 150 -2.62 33.82 6.71
CA ILE A 150 -4.05 33.83 7.08
C ILE A 150 -4.35 34.96 8.08
N PRO A 151 -5.43 35.75 7.86
CA PRO A 151 -5.91 36.72 8.83
C PRO A 151 -6.23 36.06 10.17
N LYS A 152 -5.81 36.69 11.29
CA LYS A 152 -5.97 36.11 12.65
C LYS A 152 -7.41 35.74 13.01
N ILE A 153 -8.39 36.38 12.42
CA ILE A 153 -9.82 36.12 12.65
C ILE A 153 -10.27 34.76 12.08
N LEU A 154 -9.56 34.21 11.07
CA LEU A 154 -9.87 32.94 10.44
C LEU A 154 -9.13 31.73 11.08
N ILE A 155 -8.14 31.97 11.94
CA ILE A 155 -7.35 30.92 12.61
C ILE A 155 -8.23 29.92 13.35
N PRO A 156 -9.25 30.32 14.15
CA PRO A 156 -10.10 29.37 14.87
C PRO A 156 -10.91 28.43 13.95
N LEU A 157 -11.16 28.85 12.71
CA LEU A 157 -11.86 28.04 11.72
C LEU A 157 -10.87 27.12 10.96
N MET A 158 -9.66 27.59 10.72
CA MET A 158 -8.65 26.83 9.96
C MET A 158 -8.10 25.63 10.73
N ILE A 159 -7.85 25.77 12.04
CA ILE A 159 -7.31 24.69 12.86
C ILE A 159 -8.16 23.42 12.79
N PRO A 160 -9.49 23.45 13.02
CA PRO A 160 -10.34 22.28 12.88
C PRO A 160 -10.31 21.67 11.45
N ILE A 161 -10.31 22.53 10.42
CA ILE A 161 -10.28 22.09 9.02
C ILE A 161 -8.97 21.34 8.73
N GLU A 162 -7.83 21.86 9.18
CA GLU A 162 -6.53 21.23 8.95
C GLU A 162 -6.41 19.90 9.73
N ILE A 163 -6.91 19.84 10.97
CA ILE A 163 -6.95 18.58 11.74
C ILE A 163 -7.79 17.53 11.02
N ILE A 164 -8.98 17.92 10.52
CA ILE A 164 -9.83 16.99 9.75
C ILE A 164 -9.12 16.55 8.47
N SER A 165 -8.48 17.46 7.76
CA SER A 165 -7.69 17.17 6.56
C SER A 165 -6.57 16.16 6.85
N MET A 166 -5.79 16.39 7.91
CA MET A 166 -4.70 15.49 8.32
C MET A 166 -5.20 14.09 8.65
N VAL A 167 -6.32 13.96 9.34
CA VAL A 167 -6.92 12.66 9.71
C VAL A 167 -7.59 11.99 8.49
N ALA A 168 -8.18 12.77 7.60
CA ALA A 168 -8.81 12.25 6.39
C ALA A 168 -7.80 11.62 5.41
N ARG A 169 -6.55 12.10 5.39
CA ARG A 169 -5.49 11.58 4.51
C ARG A 169 -5.24 10.08 4.68
N PRO A 170 -4.89 9.56 5.89
CA PRO A 170 -4.68 8.13 6.10
C PRO A 170 -5.97 7.30 5.90
N ILE A 171 -7.12 7.83 6.28
CA ILE A 171 -8.40 7.15 6.06
C ILE A 171 -8.66 6.96 4.57
N SER A 172 -8.52 8.03 3.78
CA SER A 172 -8.72 7.97 2.33
C SER A 172 -7.73 6.98 1.67
N LEU A 173 -6.49 6.94 2.15
CA LEU A 173 -5.46 6.02 1.65
C LEU A 173 -5.82 4.56 1.93
N ALA A 174 -6.24 4.25 3.16
CA ALA A 174 -6.66 2.92 3.58
C ALA A 174 -7.90 2.44 2.81
N VAL A 175 -8.95 3.29 2.74
CA VAL A 175 -10.20 2.97 2.05
C VAL A 175 -9.97 2.77 0.55
N ARG A 176 -9.11 3.58 -0.08
CA ARG A 176 -8.78 3.43 -1.50
C ARG A 176 -8.13 2.09 -1.79
N LEU A 177 -7.15 1.68 -0.99
CA LEU A 177 -6.46 0.40 -1.16
C LEU A 177 -7.43 -0.77 -0.96
N PHE A 178 -8.22 -0.73 0.11
CA PHE A 178 -9.27 -1.71 0.40
C PHE A 178 -10.31 -1.80 -0.72
N ALA A 179 -10.89 -0.65 -1.13
CA ALA A 179 -12.00 -0.62 -2.08
C ALA A 179 -11.58 -1.13 -3.47
N ASN A 180 -10.40 -0.72 -3.96
CA ASN A 180 -9.92 -1.17 -5.26
C ASN A 180 -9.73 -2.68 -5.30
N MET A 181 -9.09 -3.27 -4.28
CA MET A 181 -8.86 -4.71 -4.23
C MET A 181 -10.16 -5.50 -4.05
N THR A 182 -11.04 -5.06 -3.15
CA THR A 182 -12.31 -5.75 -2.91
C THR A 182 -13.22 -5.69 -4.14
N ALA A 183 -13.34 -4.52 -4.77
CA ALA A 183 -14.17 -4.36 -5.97
C ALA A 183 -13.66 -5.19 -7.15
N GLY A 184 -12.35 -5.15 -7.42
CA GLY A 184 -11.73 -5.90 -8.49
C GLY A 184 -11.96 -7.41 -8.34
N HIS A 185 -11.60 -7.98 -7.19
CA HIS A 185 -11.83 -9.40 -6.92
C HIS A 185 -13.30 -9.81 -7.01
N THR A 186 -14.22 -8.98 -6.48
CA THR A 186 -15.66 -9.27 -6.57
C THR A 186 -16.10 -9.36 -8.03
N ILE A 187 -15.66 -8.44 -8.89
CA ILE A 187 -15.98 -8.46 -10.32
C ILE A 187 -15.42 -9.71 -10.98
N LEU A 188 -14.16 -10.09 -10.69
CA LEU A 188 -13.54 -11.30 -11.25
C LEU A 188 -14.30 -12.56 -10.84
N TYR A 189 -14.68 -12.71 -9.57
CA TYR A 189 -15.45 -13.86 -9.10
C TYR A 189 -16.83 -13.96 -9.78
N VAL A 190 -17.53 -12.83 -9.93
CA VAL A 190 -18.82 -12.80 -10.60
C VAL A 190 -18.70 -13.16 -12.08
N LEU A 191 -17.73 -12.59 -12.79
CA LEU A 191 -17.48 -12.89 -14.20
C LEU A 191 -17.07 -14.34 -14.42
N PHE A 192 -16.19 -14.87 -13.58
CA PHE A 192 -15.76 -16.27 -13.64
C PHE A 192 -16.94 -17.21 -13.36
N GLY A 193 -17.74 -16.94 -12.34
CA GLY A 193 -18.95 -17.70 -12.03
C GLY A 193 -19.95 -17.68 -13.19
N LEU A 194 -20.12 -16.51 -13.85
CA LEU A 194 -20.98 -16.38 -15.01
C LEU A 194 -20.42 -17.17 -16.21
N ALA A 195 -19.12 -17.13 -16.44
CA ALA A 195 -18.48 -17.88 -17.51
C ALA A 195 -18.66 -19.40 -17.35
N MET A 196 -18.57 -19.89 -16.09
CA MET A 196 -18.73 -21.33 -15.79
C MET A 196 -20.20 -21.80 -15.83
N SER A 197 -21.16 -20.92 -15.53
CA SER A 197 -22.59 -21.25 -15.54
C SER A 197 -23.27 -21.05 -16.89
N ALA A 198 -22.67 -20.28 -17.81
CA ALA A 198 -23.24 -20.02 -19.12
C ALA A 198 -23.08 -21.21 -20.09
N PRO A 199 -24.01 -21.39 -21.04
CA PRO A 199 -23.85 -22.37 -22.13
C PRO A 199 -22.55 -22.13 -22.90
N LEU A 200 -21.94 -23.19 -23.41
CA LEU A 200 -20.62 -23.15 -24.10
C LEU A 200 -20.55 -22.11 -25.22
N MET A 201 -21.69 -21.85 -25.90
CA MET A 201 -21.79 -20.86 -26.97
C MET A 201 -21.70 -19.40 -26.52
N VAL A 202 -21.99 -19.10 -25.24
CA VAL A 202 -22.03 -17.72 -24.71
C VAL A 202 -20.97 -17.50 -23.63
N GLY A 203 -20.51 -18.58 -22.96
CA GLY A 203 -19.54 -18.52 -21.84
C GLY A 203 -18.18 -17.94 -22.18
N TRP A 204 -17.78 -17.94 -23.47
CA TRP A 204 -16.53 -17.33 -23.92
C TRP A 204 -16.53 -15.80 -23.74
N LEU A 205 -17.67 -15.15 -23.79
CA LEU A 205 -17.79 -13.70 -23.67
C LEU A 205 -17.43 -13.21 -22.25
N PRO A 206 -18.04 -13.68 -21.15
CA PRO A 206 -17.61 -13.34 -19.79
C PRO A 206 -16.18 -13.79 -19.50
N PHE A 207 -15.72 -14.90 -20.06
CA PHE A 207 -14.33 -15.35 -19.93
C PHE A 207 -13.35 -14.35 -20.56
N GLY A 208 -13.65 -13.85 -21.76
CA GLY A 208 -12.86 -12.78 -22.39
C GLY A 208 -12.80 -11.51 -21.56
N PHE A 209 -13.94 -11.09 -20.98
CA PHE A 209 -13.99 -9.95 -20.05
C PHE A 209 -13.15 -10.20 -18.80
N THR A 210 -13.12 -11.42 -18.27
CA THR A 210 -12.28 -11.77 -17.11
C THR A 210 -10.79 -11.51 -17.39
N ILE A 211 -10.31 -11.84 -18.57
CA ILE A 211 -8.91 -11.58 -18.99
C ILE A 211 -8.62 -10.08 -19.01
N VAL A 212 -9.53 -9.28 -19.60
CA VAL A 212 -9.36 -7.82 -19.67
C VAL A 212 -9.37 -7.19 -18.28
N ILE A 213 -10.31 -7.59 -17.43
CA ILE A 213 -10.41 -7.09 -16.04
C ILE A 213 -9.17 -7.49 -15.23
N ASN A 214 -8.66 -8.71 -15.37
CA ASN A 214 -7.43 -9.13 -14.68
C ASN A 214 -6.22 -8.28 -15.13
N GLY A 215 -6.11 -7.98 -16.42
CA GLY A 215 -5.10 -7.04 -16.91
C GLY A 215 -5.24 -5.62 -16.31
N LEU A 216 -6.48 -5.14 -16.18
CA LEU A 216 -6.76 -3.87 -15.50
C LEU A 216 -6.38 -3.91 -14.02
N GLU A 217 -6.67 -5.00 -13.30
CA GLU A 217 -6.32 -5.17 -11.90
C GLU A 217 -4.81 -5.15 -11.65
N ILE A 218 -4.03 -5.76 -12.55
CA ILE A 218 -2.56 -5.67 -12.50
C ILE A 218 -2.12 -4.21 -12.60
N ALA A 219 -2.67 -3.45 -13.55
CA ALA A 219 -2.36 -2.02 -13.67
C ALA A 219 -2.76 -1.22 -12.43
N ILE A 220 -3.95 -1.50 -11.87
CA ILE A 220 -4.42 -0.87 -10.61
C ILE A 220 -3.50 -1.22 -9.45
N ALA A 221 -3.00 -2.46 -9.35
CA ALA A 221 -2.06 -2.89 -8.31
C ALA A 221 -0.77 -2.05 -8.31
N PHE A 222 -0.21 -1.77 -9.49
CA PHE A 222 0.95 -0.89 -9.65
C PHE A 222 0.64 0.56 -9.31
N ILE A 223 -0.45 1.11 -9.87
CA ILE A 223 -0.89 2.49 -9.62
C ILE A 223 -1.14 2.69 -8.13
N GLN A 224 -1.73 1.73 -7.44
CA GLN A 224 -2.05 1.83 -6.03
C GLN A 224 -0.79 1.83 -5.14
N ALA A 225 0.20 0.98 -5.45
CA ALA A 225 1.49 1.00 -4.77
C ALA A 225 2.21 2.34 -5.00
N TYR A 226 2.15 2.87 -6.21
CA TYR A 226 2.70 4.17 -6.58
C TYR A 226 2.04 5.33 -5.82
N ILE A 227 0.70 5.39 -5.80
CA ILE A 227 -0.05 6.43 -5.08
C ILE A 227 0.27 6.40 -3.58
N PHE A 228 0.34 5.19 -3.00
CA PHE A 228 0.67 5.03 -1.59
C PHE A 228 2.06 5.57 -1.28
N THR A 229 3.02 5.29 -2.14
CA THR A 229 4.41 5.73 -2.02
C THR A 229 4.54 7.25 -2.18
N ILE A 230 3.91 7.83 -3.20
CA ILE A 230 3.94 9.29 -3.42
C ILE A 230 3.34 10.05 -2.23
N LEU A 231 2.17 9.61 -1.75
CA LEU A 231 1.55 10.25 -0.60
C LEU A 231 2.41 10.14 0.66
N THR A 232 3.11 9.02 0.85
CA THR A 232 4.08 8.87 1.93
C THR A 232 5.23 9.87 1.78
N CYS A 233 5.77 10.05 0.57
CA CYS A 233 6.82 11.05 0.29
C CYS A 233 6.34 12.48 0.58
N VAL A 234 5.13 12.82 0.13
CA VAL A 234 4.52 14.14 0.38
C VAL A 234 4.36 14.39 1.88
N TYR A 235 3.80 13.43 2.62
CA TYR A 235 3.58 13.61 4.07
C TYR A 235 4.89 13.75 4.85
N ILE A 236 5.92 13.00 4.47
CA ILE A 236 7.26 13.14 5.06
C ILE A 236 7.87 14.47 4.65
N GLY A 237 7.72 14.88 3.39
CA GLY A 237 8.19 16.17 2.89
C GLY A 237 7.55 17.34 3.62
N ASP A 238 6.23 17.34 3.79
CA ASP A 238 5.47 18.34 4.57
C ASP A 238 5.94 18.40 6.03
N ALA A 239 6.25 17.26 6.63
CA ALA A 239 6.75 17.19 8.01
C ALA A 239 8.19 17.68 8.16
N ILE A 240 8.99 17.60 7.10
CA ILE A 240 10.39 18.04 7.09
C ILE A 240 10.51 19.53 6.74
N HIS A 241 9.71 20.01 5.80
CA HIS A 241 9.71 21.38 5.32
C HIS A 241 8.43 22.06 5.79
N LEU A 242 8.46 22.65 7.00
CA LEU A 242 7.39 23.53 7.45
C LEU A 242 7.34 24.76 6.56
N HIS A 243 6.24 24.94 5.85
CA HIS A 243 5.96 26.15 5.07
C HIS A 243 5.46 27.28 5.96
#